data_767fe6e74e0571369d8bb45bfa5e6883
#
_entry.id   767fe6e74e0571369d8bb45bfa5e6883
#
_cell.length_a   1.000
_cell.length_b   1.000
_cell.length_c   1.000
_cell.angle_alpha   90.00
_cell.angle_beta   90.00
_cell.angle_gamma   90.00
#
_symmetry.space_group_name_H-M   'P 1'
#
loop_
_entity.id
_entity.type
_entity.pdbx_description
1 polymer ?
#
loop_
_entity_poly.entity_id
_entity_poly.type
_entity_poly.pdbx_seq_one_letter_code
_entity_poly.pdbx_strand_id
1 'polypeptide(L)'
;MRLPVPLARPLAVSLVLGAAGARLAAAQEPVPPPALSDSSAALGDPPPGDSATAGPLLSRVAAGIQTGGDDAPADTGRVVRPRAVEYSEGYGKRLEIHRIASYAELPLFATEFIIGQKIINDQLNGTRASGTLRSAHTIVAGGLGVLFAVNTITGVWNLLEARHDPAGRTRRTIHGLSMLLADAGFLWTATLANGARRNNDQATRHRNVAIVSMSVATASTLMMWLWRD
;
A
#
# COMPACT_ATOMS: atom_id res chain seq x y z
N MET A 1 -5.06 19.74 49.66
CA MET A 1 -4.18 20.57 48.85
C MET A 1 -3.93 19.83 47.52
N ARG A 2 -4.69 20.19 46.46
CA ARG A 2 -4.63 19.51 45.15
C ARG A 2 -3.84 20.41 44.21
N LEU A 3 -2.73 19.91 43.67
CA LEU A 3 -1.90 20.60 42.69
C LEU A 3 -2.61 20.58 41.34
N PRO A 4 -2.60 21.65 40.56
CA PRO A 4 -3.18 21.71 39.22
C PRO A 4 -2.32 20.95 38.20
N VAL A 5 -2.99 20.11 37.41
CA VAL A 5 -2.41 19.43 36.25
C VAL A 5 -2.20 20.46 35.13
N PRO A 6 -1.01 20.58 34.52
CA PRO A 6 -0.82 21.49 33.40
C PRO A 6 -1.53 20.98 32.16
N LEU A 7 -2.42 21.80 31.61
CA LEU A 7 -3.03 21.63 30.30
C LEU A 7 -1.94 21.59 29.22
N ALA A 8 -1.79 20.47 28.56
CA ALA A 8 -0.93 20.31 27.38
C ALA A 8 -1.42 21.24 26.25
N ARG A 9 -0.58 22.18 25.86
CA ARG A 9 -0.80 23.03 24.70
C ARG A 9 -0.80 22.18 23.43
N PRO A 10 -1.76 22.36 22.50
CA PRO A 10 -1.68 21.73 21.20
C PRO A 10 -0.46 22.29 20.45
N LEU A 11 0.48 21.42 20.12
CA LEU A 11 1.55 21.71 19.15
C LEU A 11 0.87 21.96 17.80
N ALA A 12 0.85 23.22 17.38
CA ALA A 12 0.56 23.61 16.02
C ALA A 12 1.66 23.01 15.13
N VAL A 13 1.38 21.88 14.51
CA VAL A 13 2.21 21.36 13.42
C VAL A 13 1.93 22.26 12.22
N SER A 14 2.74 23.30 12.06
CA SER A 14 2.79 24.08 10.82
C SER A 14 3.28 23.17 9.72
N LEU A 15 2.35 22.75 8.87
CA LEU A 15 2.60 21.95 7.68
C LEU A 15 3.38 22.82 6.68
N VAL A 16 4.70 22.72 6.70
CA VAL A 16 5.55 23.26 5.64
C VAL A 16 5.46 22.31 4.45
N LEU A 17 4.36 22.37 3.73
CA LEU A 17 4.20 21.81 2.38
C LEU A 17 4.72 22.85 1.37
N GLY A 18 6.02 23.07 1.37
CA GLY A 18 6.71 23.95 0.45
C GLY A 18 7.50 23.20 -0.59
N ALA A 19 7.10 23.35 -1.86
CA ALA A 19 7.95 23.44 -3.04
C ALA A 19 8.71 22.22 -3.59
N ALA A 20 8.52 21.00 -3.13
CA ALA A 20 9.17 19.84 -3.78
C ALA A 20 8.38 19.26 -4.97
N GLY A 21 7.09 19.55 -5.10
CA GLY A 21 6.24 18.98 -6.18
C GLY A 21 6.28 19.73 -7.51
N ALA A 22 6.81 20.95 -7.57
CA ALA A 22 6.72 21.79 -8.77
C ALA A 22 7.87 21.61 -9.77
N ARG A 23 8.96 20.94 -9.43
CA ARG A 23 10.13 20.78 -10.31
C ARG A 23 10.17 19.46 -11.09
N LEU A 24 9.35 18.47 -10.79
CA LEU A 24 9.26 17.22 -11.55
C LEU A 24 8.41 17.30 -12.83
N ALA A 25 7.65 18.38 -13.02
CA ALA A 25 6.78 18.55 -14.18
C ALA A 25 7.39 19.34 -15.35
N ALA A 26 8.63 19.86 -15.22
CA ALA A 26 9.20 20.80 -16.19
C ALA A 26 10.32 20.24 -17.09
N ALA A 27 10.66 18.96 -17.01
CA ALA A 27 11.75 18.39 -17.81
C ALA A 27 11.34 17.11 -18.51
N GLN A 28 10.45 17.20 -19.49
CA GLN A 28 10.32 16.21 -20.56
C GLN A 28 10.08 16.94 -21.88
N GLU A 29 11.16 17.10 -22.62
CA GLU A 29 11.10 17.42 -24.04
C GLU A 29 10.36 16.30 -24.81
N PRO A 30 9.61 16.63 -25.87
CA PRO A 30 8.89 15.63 -26.64
C PRO A 30 9.86 14.74 -27.40
N VAL A 31 9.94 13.47 -27.03
CA VAL A 31 10.65 12.44 -27.79
C VAL A 31 9.90 12.21 -29.11
N PRO A 32 10.54 12.31 -30.29
CA PRO A 32 9.92 12.02 -31.58
C PRO A 32 9.55 10.53 -31.67
N PRO A 33 8.45 10.17 -32.38
CA PRO A 33 8.01 8.79 -32.50
C PRO A 33 9.06 7.96 -33.24
N PRO A 34 9.30 6.69 -32.81
CA PRO A 34 10.20 5.80 -33.55
C PRO A 34 9.59 5.44 -34.89
N ALA A 35 10.44 5.46 -35.91
CA ALA A 35 10.12 5.03 -37.28
C ALA A 35 9.68 3.55 -37.25
N LEU A 36 8.57 3.26 -37.92
CA LEU A 36 8.10 1.90 -38.17
C LEU A 36 9.10 1.18 -39.07
N SER A 37 9.84 0.25 -38.51
CA SER A 37 10.59 -0.73 -39.31
C SER A 37 9.70 -1.94 -39.56
N ASP A 38 9.27 -2.11 -40.80
CA ASP A 38 8.69 -3.35 -41.30
C ASP A 38 9.71 -4.48 -41.16
N SER A 39 9.42 -5.44 -40.31
CA SER A 39 10.08 -6.75 -40.29
C SER A 39 9.02 -7.84 -40.29
N SER A 40 8.61 -8.23 -41.46
CA SER A 40 8.04 -9.55 -41.73
C SER A 40 9.11 -10.59 -41.46
N ALA A 41 8.94 -11.40 -40.44
CA ALA A 41 9.69 -12.63 -40.24
C ALA A 41 8.75 -13.74 -39.74
N ALA A 42 8.49 -14.62 -40.68
CA ALA A 42 8.23 -16.07 -40.63
C ALA A 42 7.70 -16.70 -39.31
N LEU A 43 6.48 -17.23 -39.42
CA LEU A 43 5.92 -18.27 -38.56
C LEU A 43 6.81 -19.53 -38.62
N GLY A 44 7.37 -19.89 -37.46
CA GLY A 44 7.96 -21.22 -37.24
C GLY A 44 7.01 -22.01 -36.33
N ASP A 45 6.70 -23.26 -36.74
CA ASP A 45 5.83 -24.21 -36.06
C ASP A 45 6.32 -24.57 -34.64
N PRO A 46 5.41 -24.82 -33.68
CA PRO A 46 5.79 -25.30 -32.35
C PRO A 46 6.06 -26.81 -32.37
N PRO A 47 7.02 -27.32 -31.59
CA PRO A 47 7.23 -28.76 -31.43
C PRO A 47 6.17 -29.40 -30.53
N PRO A 48 5.92 -30.73 -30.70
CA PRO A 48 4.85 -31.47 -30.02
C PRO A 48 5.17 -31.66 -28.52
N GLY A 49 4.08 -31.60 -27.73
CA GLY A 49 4.12 -31.66 -26.30
C GLY A 49 4.46 -33.01 -25.69
N ASP A 50 5.13 -32.94 -24.57
CA ASP A 50 5.22 -34.07 -23.62
C ASP A 50 4.24 -33.82 -22.46
N SER A 51 3.28 -34.75 -22.39
CA SER A 51 2.31 -34.84 -21.31
C SER A 51 3.01 -35.32 -20.02
N ALA A 52 3.32 -34.41 -19.13
CA ALA A 52 3.74 -34.76 -17.76
C ALA A 52 2.52 -34.84 -16.85
N THR A 53 2.21 -36.05 -16.48
CA THR A 53 1.17 -36.51 -15.54
C THR A 53 1.36 -35.85 -14.18
N ALA A 54 0.41 -35.03 -13.76
CA ALA A 54 0.34 -34.50 -12.39
C ALA A 54 -0.11 -35.62 -11.43
N GLY A 55 0.82 -36.15 -10.63
CA GLY A 55 0.54 -37.05 -9.53
C GLY A 55 0.06 -36.30 -8.28
N PRO A 56 -0.81 -36.92 -7.46
CA PRO A 56 -1.44 -36.23 -6.34
C PRO A 56 -0.52 -36.12 -5.14
N LEU A 57 -0.16 -34.90 -4.72
CA LEU A 57 0.60 -34.58 -3.50
C LEU A 57 -0.30 -34.46 -2.23
N LEU A 58 -1.38 -35.23 -2.14
CA LEU A 58 -2.31 -35.18 -1.00
C LEU A 58 -2.35 -36.46 -0.16
N SER A 59 -1.25 -37.18 0.00
CA SER A 59 -1.26 -38.39 0.84
C SER A 59 -0.01 -38.53 1.70
N ARG A 60 0.25 -37.57 2.59
CA ARG A 60 1.27 -37.73 3.65
C ARG A 60 0.99 -36.94 4.94
N VAL A 61 -0.23 -36.93 5.40
CA VAL A 61 -0.56 -36.44 6.75
C VAL A 61 -1.50 -37.41 7.46
N ALA A 62 -1.19 -38.70 7.44
CA ALA A 62 -1.93 -39.66 8.25
C ALA A 62 -1.04 -40.90 8.52
N ALA A 63 -0.03 -40.75 9.35
CA ALA A 63 0.59 -41.89 10.04
C ALA A 63 1.45 -41.39 11.19
N GLY A 64 0.98 -41.48 12.41
CA GLY A 64 1.79 -41.15 13.60
C GLY A 64 0.99 -41.11 14.89
N ILE A 65 -0.07 -41.95 15.01
CA ILE A 65 -0.59 -42.28 16.36
C ILE A 65 0.20 -43.50 16.82
N GLN A 66 1.26 -43.25 17.56
CA GLN A 66 1.89 -44.33 18.36
C GLN A 66 1.27 -44.29 19.76
N THR A 67 0.43 -45.25 20.02
CA THR A 67 0.05 -45.68 21.36
C THR A 67 1.20 -46.48 21.93
N GLY A 68 1.96 -45.90 22.83
CA GLY A 68 2.95 -46.56 23.63
C GLY A 68 2.82 -46.05 25.05
N GLY A 69 2.40 -46.97 25.93
CA GLY A 69 2.14 -46.68 27.32
C GLY A 69 3.42 -46.59 28.17
N ASP A 70 3.19 -46.12 29.38
CA ASP A 70 3.83 -46.37 30.64
C ASP A 70 5.03 -45.50 31.04
N ASP A 71 4.81 -44.74 32.10
CA ASP A 71 5.75 -44.33 33.13
C ASP A 71 6.95 -43.44 32.74
N ALA A 72 6.62 -42.31 32.07
CA ALA A 72 7.52 -41.17 32.21
C ALA A 72 7.07 -40.30 33.41
N PRO A 73 8.00 -39.85 34.28
CA PRO A 73 7.67 -38.94 35.37
C PRO A 73 7.02 -37.71 34.77
N ALA A 74 5.88 -37.28 35.35
CA ALA A 74 5.14 -36.10 34.90
C ALA A 74 6.12 -34.96 34.68
N ASP A 75 6.40 -34.66 33.40
CA ASP A 75 7.09 -33.45 33.01
C ASP A 75 6.23 -32.32 33.58
N THR A 76 6.68 -31.77 34.72
CA THR A 76 6.12 -30.56 35.29
C THR A 76 6.33 -29.51 34.23
N GLY A 77 5.36 -29.40 33.31
CA GLY A 77 5.42 -28.61 32.11
C GLY A 77 6.01 -27.24 32.40
N ARG A 78 7.28 -27.13 32.15
CA ARG A 78 7.99 -25.85 32.22
C ARG A 78 7.33 -24.97 31.22
N VAL A 79 6.40 -24.14 31.68
CA VAL A 79 5.76 -23.12 30.85
C VAL A 79 6.91 -22.26 30.28
N VAL A 80 7.31 -22.57 29.07
CA VAL A 80 8.30 -21.77 28.33
C VAL A 80 7.64 -20.41 28.10
N ARG A 81 7.94 -19.46 28.98
CA ARG A 81 7.47 -18.08 28.82
C ARG A 81 7.99 -17.58 27.49
N PRO A 82 7.15 -17.02 26.61
CA PRO A 82 7.61 -16.41 25.38
C PRO A 82 8.72 -15.41 25.71
N ARG A 83 9.84 -15.49 25.00
CA ARG A 83 10.91 -14.51 25.15
C ARG A 83 10.37 -13.13 24.81
N ALA A 84 10.57 -12.16 25.71
CA ALA A 84 10.21 -10.77 25.45
C ALA A 84 10.96 -10.30 24.19
N VAL A 85 10.23 -9.70 23.28
CA VAL A 85 10.82 -9.08 22.08
C VAL A 85 11.23 -7.66 22.46
N GLU A 86 12.51 -7.37 22.29
CA GLU A 86 13.07 -6.04 22.54
C GLU A 86 13.00 -5.22 21.25
N TYR A 87 12.41 -4.04 21.33
CA TYR A 87 12.33 -3.07 20.23
C TYR A 87 13.33 -1.93 20.46
N SER A 88 13.83 -1.36 19.37
CA SER A 88 14.67 -0.16 19.44
C SER A 88 13.88 1.05 19.98
N GLU A 89 14.59 2.02 20.56
CA GLU A 89 13.98 3.28 21.05
C GLU A 89 13.23 4.04 19.94
N GLY A 90 13.68 3.89 18.70
CA GLY A 90 13.06 4.53 17.54
C GLY A 90 11.75 3.88 17.08
N TYR A 91 11.48 2.63 17.45
CA TYR A 91 10.30 1.89 17.01
C TYR A 91 8.98 2.60 17.34
N GLY A 92 8.84 3.04 18.59
CA GLY A 92 7.63 3.74 19.05
C GLY A 92 7.39 5.05 18.27
N LYS A 93 8.43 5.83 18.02
CA LYS A 93 8.34 7.09 17.26
C LYS A 93 7.95 6.83 15.79
N ARG A 94 8.54 5.84 15.15
CA ARG A 94 8.17 5.44 13.77
C ARG A 94 6.72 4.96 13.69
N LEU A 95 6.28 4.20 14.68
CA LEU A 95 4.90 3.72 14.75
C LEU A 95 3.90 4.87 14.92
N GLU A 96 4.23 5.87 15.72
CA GLU A 96 3.43 7.08 15.90
C GLU A 96 3.34 7.89 14.59
N ILE A 97 4.46 8.14 13.93
CA ILE A 97 4.50 8.83 12.63
C ILE A 97 3.66 8.08 11.60
N HIS A 98 3.85 6.76 11.48
CA HIS A 98 3.09 5.89 10.58
C HIS A 98 1.58 5.99 10.85
N ARG A 99 1.18 5.95 12.11
CA ARG A 99 -0.23 6.04 12.50
C ARG A 99 -0.84 7.40 12.16
N ILE A 100 -0.14 8.50 12.47
CA ILE A 100 -0.62 9.86 12.17
C ILE A 100 -0.76 10.04 10.64
N ALA A 101 0.24 9.61 9.87
CA ALA A 101 0.19 9.67 8.41
C ALA A 101 -0.98 8.86 7.85
N SER A 102 -1.22 7.63 8.35
CA SER A 102 -2.35 6.79 7.95
C SER A 102 -3.71 7.43 8.26
N TYR A 103 -3.84 8.14 9.37
CA TYR A 103 -5.08 8.86 9.68
C TYR A 103 -5.31 10.04 8.74
N ALA A 104 -4.25 10.72 8.32
CA ALA A 104 -4.34 11.83 7.37
C ALA A 104 -4.71 11.36 5.95
N GLU A 105 -4.34 10.15 5.56
CA GLU A 105 -4.64 9.61 4.23
C GLU A 105 -6.15 9.46 3.97
N LEU A 106 -6.94 9.02 4.94
CA LEU A 106 -8.36 8.71 4.74
C LEU A 106 -9.18 9.92 4.28
N PRO A 107 -9.14 11.09 4.96
CA PRO A 107 -9.84 12.28 4.47
C PRO A 107 -9.28 12.79 3.15
N LEU A 108 -7.97 12.61 2.89
CA LEU A 108 -7.39 12.98 1.60
C LEU A 108 -7.85 12.05 0.48
N PHE A 109 -8.02 10.74 0.73
CA PHE A 109 -8.63 9.82 -0.24
C PHE A 109 -10.05 10.25 -0.60
N ALA A 110 -10.88 10.60 0.39
CA ALA A 110 -12.22 11.08 0.14
C ALA A 110 -12.22 12.36 -0.71
N THR A 111 -11.33 13.29 -0.39
CA THR A 111 -11.15 14.55 -1.13
C THR A 111 -10.71 14.28 -2.56
N GLU A 112 -9.69 13.45 -2.75
CA GLU A 112 -9.13 13.09 -4.05
C GLU A 112 -10.15 12.36 -4.92
N PHE A 113 -10.92 11.44 -4.32
CA PHE A 113 -12.01 10.75 -5.00
C PHE A 113 -13.05 11.73 -5.52
N ILE A 114 -13.54 12.65 -4.67
CA ILE A 114 -14.57 13.64 -5.06
C ILE A 114 -14.06 14.55 -6.19
N ILE A 115 -12.86 15.09 -6.04
CA ILE A 115 -12.24 15.96 -7.05
C ILE A 115 -12.02 15.19 -8.36
N GLY A 116 -11.46 13.98 -8.28
CA GLY A 116 -11.17 13.14 -9.44
C GLY A 116 -12.44 12.75 -10.20
N GLN A 117 -13.53 12.38 -9.47
CA GLN A 117 -14.82 12.08 -10.10
C GLN A 117 -15.39 13.30 -10.84
N LYS A 118 -15.29 14.50 -10.25
CA LYS A 118 -15.75 15.73 -10.91
C LYS A 118 -14.96 16.00 -12.19
N ILE A 119 -13.64 15.87 -12.15
CA ILE A 119 -12.77 16.09 -13.31
C ILE A 119 -13.11 15.13 -14.46
N ILE A 120 -13.26 13.83 -14.16
CA ILE A 120 -13.55 12.84 -15.20
C ILE A 120 -14.97 12.99 -15.74
N ASN A 121 -15.96 13.32 -14.90
CA ASN A 121 -17.32 13.57 -15.36
C ASN A 121 -17.38 14.75 -16.31
N ASP A 122 -16.70 15.86 -15.99
CA ASP A 122 -16.60 17.02 -16.88
C ASP A 122 -15.98 16.61 -18.23
N GLN A 123 -14.87 15.84 -18.21
CA GLN A 123 -14.21 15.38 -19.42
C GLN A 123 -15.08 14.44 -20.27
N LEU A 124 -15.77 13.46 -19.66
CA LEU A 124 -16.66 12.54 -20.37
C LEU A 124 -17.88 13.24 -20.98
N ASN A 125 -18.34 14.33 -20.37
CA ASN A 125 -19.43 15.17 -20.90
C ASN A 125 -18.96 16.21 -21.91
N GLY A 126 -17.70 16.14 -22.38
CA GLY A 126 -17.16 17.08 -23.36
C GLY A 126 -16.87 18.46 -22.79
N THR A 127 -16.95 18.66 -21.48
CA THR A 127 -16.62 19.90 -20.79
C THR A 127 -15.21 19.82 -20.18
N ARG A 128 -14.65 20.99 -19.88
CA ARG A 128 -13.32 21.04 -19.27
C ARG A 128 -13.41 21.47 -17.82
N ALA A 129 -12.94 20.62 -16.91
CA ALA A 129 -12.81 20.97 -15.50
C ALA A 129 -12.01 22.26 -15.30
N SER A 130 -12.37 23.08 -14.31
CA SER A 130 -11.70 24.35 -14.02
C SER A 130 -10.20 24.15 -13.71
N GLY A 131 -9.41 25.18 -13.97
CA GLY A 131 -7.96 25.16 -13.64
C GLY A 131 -7.73 24.94 -12.14
N THR A 132 -8.53 25.57 -11.30
CA THR A 132 -8.49 25.43 -9.83
C THR A 132 -8.72 23.97 -9.40
N LEU A 133 -9.73 23.31 -9.97
CA LEU A 133 -10.04 21.92 -9.61
C LEU A 133 -8.90 20.96 -9.99
N ARG A 134 -8.31 21.17 -11.18
CA ARG A 134 -7.15 20.37 -11.62
C ARG A 134 -5.90 20.62 -10.78
N SER A 135 -5.69 21.87 -10.36
CA SER A 135 -4.58 22.19 -9.44
C SER A 135 -4.82 21.57 -8.07
N ALA A 136 -6.04 21.62 -7.54
CA ALA A 136 -6.38 20.97 -6.27
C ALA A 136 -6.13 19.45 -6.33
N HIS A 137 -6.58 18.77 -7.39
CA HIS A 137 -6.27 17.36 -7.64
C HIS A 137 -4.76 17.08 -7.61
N THR A 138 -3.97 17.87 -8.32
CA THR A 138 -2.51 17.69 -8.36
C THR A 138 -1.87 17.88 -6.98
N ILE A 139 -2.33 18.86 -6.19
CA ILE A 139 -1.81 19.14 -4.85
C ILE A 139 -2.17 18.01 -3.88
N VAL A 140 -3.43 17.56 -3.88
CA VAL A 140 -3.89 16.47 -3.00
C VAL A 140 -3.21 15.17 -3.37
N ALA A 141 -3.12 14.82 -4.65
CA ALA A 141 -2.40 13.63 -5.13
C ALA A 141 -0.91 13.67 -4.75
N GLY A 142 -0.27 14.83 -4.87
CA GLY A 142 1.13 15.02 -4.43
C GLY A 142 1.29 14.84 -2.93
N GLY A 143 0.38 15.38 -2.13
CA GLY A 143 0.34 15.21 -0.67
C GLY A 143 0.16 13.73 -0.27
N LEU A 144 -0.75 13.03 -0.93
CA LEU A 144 -0.93 11.58 -0.75
C LEU A 144 0.35 10.82 -1.08
N GLY A 145 1.03 11.15 -2.19
CA GLY A 145 2.30 10.51 -2.55
C GLY A 145 3.37 10.67 -1.46
N VAL A 146 3.46 11.83 -0.83
CA VAL A 146 4.38 12.07 0.30
C VAL A 146 3.99 11.23 1.52
N LEU A 147 2.70 11.18 1.88
CA LEU A 147 2.22 10.38 3.01
C LEU A 147 2.47 8.88 2.79
N PHE A 148 2.23 8.38 1.57
CA PHE A 148 2.54 7.00 1.21
C PHE A 148 4.03 6.69 1.34
N ALA A 149 4.91 7.57 0.87
CA ALA A 149 6.35 7.38 1.02
C ALA A 149 6.76 7.30 2.51
N VAL A 150 6.22 8.19 3.36
CA VAL A 150 6.45 8.17 4.81
C VAL A 150 5.93 6.87 5.42
N ASN A 151 4.71 6.45 5.05
CA ASN A 151 4.09 5.22 5.56
C ASN A 151 4.83 3.96 5.12
N THR A 152 5.25 3.90 3.86
CA THR A 152 6.01 2.75 3.35
C THR A 152 7.36 2.63 4.06
N ILE A 153 8.11 3.72 4.19
CA ILE A 153 9.42 3.72 4.88
C ILE A 153 9.24 3.29 6.35
N THR A 154 8.35 3.94 7.07
CA THR A 154 8.14 3.65 8.50
C THR A 154 7.53 2.28 8.73
N GLY A 155 6.58 1.87 7.87
CA GLY A 155 5.90 0.57 7.94
C GLY A 155 6.83 -0.60 7.64
N VAL A 156 7.62 -0.52 6.57
CA VAL A 156 8.59 -1.57 6.22
C VAL A 156 9.64 -1.70 7.31
N TRP A 157 10.17 -0.59 7.83
CA TRP A 157 11.15 -0.63 8.91
C TRP A 157 10.57 -1.29 10.17
N ASN A 158 9.38 -0.87 10.60
CA ASN A 158 8.72 -1.46 11.76
C ASN A 158 8.38 -2.95 11.54
N LEU A 159 7.97 -3.34 10.33
CA LEU A 159 7.71 -4.74 9.99
C LEU A 159 8.98 -5.60 10.09
N LEU A 160 10.11 -5.10 9.57
CA LEU A 160 11.40 -5.78 9.65
C LEU A 160 11.89 -5.92 11.08
N GLU A 161 11.73 -4.90 11.92
CA GLU A 161 12.11 -4.93 13.32
C GLU A 161 11.22 -5.89 14.12
N ALA A 162 9.91 -5.88 13.87
CA ALA A 162 8.93 -6.75 14.51
C ALA A 162 8.85 -8.17 13.91
N ARG A 163 9.73 -8.56 12.98
CA ARG A 163 9.63 -9.85 12.26
C ARG A 163 9.69 -11.09 13.17
N HIS A 164 10.36 -10.98 14.31
CA HIS A 164 10.51 -12.08 15.28
C HIS A 164 9.42 -12.10 16.37
N ASP A 165 8.58 -11.06 16.43
CA ASP A 165 7.46 -11.01 17.35
C ASP A 165 6.29 -11.83 16.79
N PRO A 166 5.87 -12.93 17.46
CA PRO A 166 4.76 -13.76 17.02
C PRO A 166 3.41 -13.04 17.18
N ALA A 167 3.30 -12.10 18.13
CA ALA A 167 2.03 -11.40 18.40
C ALA A 167 1.62 -10.54 17.19
N GLY A 168 0.45 -10.79 16.62
CA GLY A 168 -0.11 -10.04 15.49
C GLY A 168 0.71 -10.15 14.19
N ARG A 169 1.61 -11.15 14.04
CA ARG A 169 2.46 -11.32 12.85
C ARG A 169 1.64 -11.40 11.58
N THR A 170 0.61 -12.25 11.56
CA THR A 170 -0.23 -12.45 10.37
C THR A 170 -0.88 -11.14 9.95
N ARG A 171 -1.49 -10.41 10.89
CA ARG A 171 -2.12 -9.11 10.63
C ARG A 171 -1.13 -8.10 10.06
N ARG A 172 0.06 -7.93 10.68
CA ARG A 172 1.11 -7.03 10.19
C ARG A 172 1.59 -7.40 8.78
N THR A 173 1.75 -8.69 8.50
CA THR A 173 2.21 -9.17 7.19
C THR A 173 1.15 -8.90 6.12
N ILE A 174 -0.12 -9.24 6.37
CA ILE A 174 -1.21 -8.97 5.43
C ILE A 174 -1.32 -7.46 5.17
N HIS A 175 -1.28 -6.65 6.24
CA HIS A 175 -1.29 -5.19 6.12
C HIS A 175 -0.13 -4.69 5.24
N GLY A 176 1.10 -5.09 5.53
CA GLY A 176 2.28 -4.67 4.77
C GLY A 176 2.21 -5.04 3.29
N LEU A 177 1.81 -6.28 2.97
CA LEU A 177 1.65 -6.73 1.59
C LEU A 177 0.53 -5.98 0.85
N SER A 178 -0.60 -5.75 1.53
CA SER A 178 -1.72 -4.98 0.95
C SER A 178 -1.31 -3.53 0.68
N MET A 179 -0.56 -2.89 1.58
CA MET A 179 -0.08 -1.53 1.38
C MET A 179 0.93 -1.44 0.24
N LEU A 180 1.87 -2.39 0.11
CA LEU A 180 2.78 -2.44 -1.04
C LEU A 180 2.05 -2.63 -2.37
N LEU A 181 0.97 -3.42 -2.39
CA LEU A 181 0.11 -3.55 -3.55
C LEU A 181 -0.60 -2.22 -3.89
N ALA A 182 -1.10 -1.51 -2.89
CA ALA A 182 -1.70 -0.18 -3.06
C ALA A 182 -0.66 0.82 -3.59
N ASP A 183 0.56 0.84 -3.05
CA ASP A 183 1.67 1.69 -3.52
C ASP A 183 1.97 1.45 -5.00
N ALA A 184 2.07 0.18 -5.42
CA ALA A 184 2.27 -0.18 -6.82
C ALA A 184 1.11 0.34 -7.71
N GLY A 185 -0.12 0.24 -7.23
CA GLY A 185 -1.29 0.77 -7.90
C GLY A 185 -1.27 2.30 -8.02
N PHE A 186 -0.84 3.03 -6.99
CA PHE A 186 -0.69 4.49 -7.06
C PHE A 186 0.43 4.92 -7.99
N LEU A 187 1.56 4.22 -8.01
CA LEU A 187 2.62 4.45 -9.00
C LEU A 187 2.09 4.24 -10.41
N TRP A 188 1.33 3.18 -10.66
CA TRP A 188 0.69 2.95 -11.95
C TRP A 188 -0.31 4.06 -12.29
N THR A 189 -1.15 4.48 -11.34
CA THR A 189 -2.06 5.62 -11.51
C THR A 189 -1.29 6.88 -11.95
N ALA A 190 -0.15 7.16 -11.34
CA ALA A 190 0.68 8.31 -11.71
C ALA A 190 1.20 8.22 -13.15
N THR A 191 1.58 7.03 -13.63
CA THR A 191 2.02 6.85 -15.04
C THR A 191 0.91 7.11 -16.05
N LEU A 192 -0.35 6.87 -15.67
CA LEU A 192 -1.52 7.10 -16.53
C LEU A 192 -1.95 8.58 -16.59
N ALA A 193 -1.47 9.44 -15.69
CA ALA A 193 -1.95 10.82 -15.52
C ALA A 193 -1.84 11.67 -16.78
N ASN A 194 -0.76 11.55 -17.55
CA ASN A 194 -0.57 12.32 -18.79
C ASN A 194 -1.52 11.88 -19.91
N GLY A 195 -1.75 10.58 -20.04
CA GLY A 195 -2.71 10.03 -21.00
C GLY A 195 -4.16 10.39 -20.63
N ALA A 196 -4.49 10.36 -19.33
CA ALA A 196 -5.80 10.69 -18.81
C ALA A 196 -6.26 12.11 -19.18
N ARG A 197 -5.34 13.06 -19.31
CA ARG A 197 -5.65 14.44 -19.72
C ARG A 197 -6.07 14.59 -21.20
N ARG A 198 -5.80 13.59 -22.02
CA ARG A 198 -5.92 13.66 -23.48
C ARG A 198 -6.94 12.68 -24.06
N ASN A 199 -7.22 11.61 -23.33
CA ASN A 199 -8.03 10.50 -23.82
C ASN A 199 -8.96 9.96 -22.73
N ASN A 200 -10.24 9.78 -23.06
CA ASN A 200 -11.27 9.33 -22.14
C ASN A 200 -11.05 7.90 -21.63
N ASP A 201 -10.52 7.02 -22.47
CA ASP A 201 -10.21 5.63 -22.05
C ASP A 201 -9.06 5.61 -21.04
N GLN A 202 -8.02 6.43 -21.27
CA GLN A 202 -6.93 6.60 -20.32
C GLN A 202 -7.41 7.26 -19.01
N ALA A 203 -8.32 8.23 -19.09
CA ALA A 203 -8.92 8.85 -17.90
C ALA A 203 -9.73 7.83 -17.09
N THR A 204 -10.51 7.00 -17.75
CA THR A 204 -11.27 5.93 -17.11
C THR A 204 -10.35 4.89 -16.47
N ARG A 205 -9.27 4.49 -17.15
CA ARG A 205 -8.26 3.57 -16.62
C ARG A 205 -7.54 4.17 -15.40
N HIS A 206 -7.08 5.41 -15.49
CA HIS A 206 -6.46 6.15 -14.38
C HIS A 206 -7.38 6.16 -13.15
N ARG A 207 -8.65 6.54 -13.32
CA ARG A 207 -9.65 6.52 -12.25
C ARG A 207 -9.82 5.14 -11.64
N ASN A 208 -9.99 4.10 -12.47
CA ASN A 208 -10.29 2.76 -11.97
C ASN A 208 -9.11 2.20 -11.17
N VAL A 209 -7.88 2.38 -11.66
CA VAL A 209 -6.67 1.96 -10.92
C VAL A 209 -6.56 2.73 -9.60
N ALA A 210 -6.80 4.05 -9.60
CA ALA A 210 -6.80 4.87 -8.39
C ALA A 210 -7.83 4.39 -7.35
N ILE A 211 -9.08 4.12 -7.79
CA ILE A 211 -10.15 3.63 -6.90
C ILE A 211 -9.78 2.28 -6.28
N VAL A 212 -9.27 1.34 -7.08
CA VAL A 212 -8.84 0.03 -6.57
C VAL A 212 -7.72 0.20 -5.54
N SER A 213 -6.71 1.03 -5.83
CA SER A 213 -5.59 1.28 -4.93
C SER A 213 -6.04 1.92 -3.61
N MET A 214 -6.89 2.96 -3.67
CA MET A 214 -7.48 3.58 -2.48
C MET A 214 -8.32 2.59 -1.68
N SER A 215 -9.09 1.71 -2.35
CA SER A 215 -9.91 0.69 -1.69
C SER A 215 -9.06 -0.34 -0.95
N VAL A 216 -7.97 -0.82 -1.57
CA VAL A 216 -7.02 -1.75 -0.93
C VAL A 216 -6.36 -1.10 0.27
N ALA A 217 -5.87 0.13 0.15
CA ALA A 217 -5.26 0.87 1.26
C ALA A 217 -6.24 1.10 2.41
N THR A 218 -7.46 1.56 2.10
CA THR A 218 -8.51 1.78 3.10
C THR A 218 -8.89 0.48 3.82
N ALA A 219 -9.14 -0.60 3.08
CA ALA A 219 -9.47 -1.90 3.66
C ALA A 219 -8.34 -2.41 4.56
N SER A 220 -7.09 -2.25 4.14
CA SER A 220 -5.91 -2.62 4.91
C SER A 220 -5.78 -1.81 6.20
N THR A 221 -6.05 -0.51 6.16
CA THR A 221 -6.05 0.36 7.33
C THR A 221 -7.18 -0.02 8.30
N LEU A 222 -8.41 -0.24 7.80
CA LEU A 222 -9.54 -0.67 8.60
C LEU A 222 -9.31 -2.05 9.22
N MET A 223 -8.69 -2.96 8.51
CA MET A 223 -8.30 -4.27 9.04
C MET A 223 -7.42 -4.12 10.28
N MET A 224 -6.45 -3.20 10.29
CA MET A 224 -5.59 -2.96 11.46
C MET A 224 -6.34 -2.41 12.66
N TRP A 225 -7.47 -1.72 12.47
CA TRP A 225 -8.29 -1.19 13.55
C TRP A 225 -9.31 -2.20 14.09
N LEU A 226 -9.87 -3.01 13.19
CA LEU A 226 -10.99 -3.89 13.52
C LEU A 226 -10.54 -5.29 13.93
N TRP A 227 -9.41 -5.76 13.39
CA TRP A 227 -8.88 -7.07 13.73
C TRP A 227 -8.19 -7.00 15.09
N ARG A 228 -8.83 -7.61 16.08
CA ARG A 228 -8.29 -7.82 17.43
C ARG A 228 -7.87 -9.29 17.53
N ASP A 229 -6.60 -9.52 17.93
CA ASP A 229 -6.10 -10.86 18.25
C ASP A 229 -6.62 -11.30 19.60
#